data_e08b6cb3cebd7940b92f6ab654e38b3d
#
_entry.id   e08b6cb3cebd7940b92f6ab654e38b3d
#
_cell.length_a   1.000
_cell.length_b   1.000
_cell.length_c   1.000
_cell.angle_alpha   90.00
_cell.angle_beta   90.00
_cell.angle_gamma   90.00
#
_symmetry.space_group_name_H-M   'P 1'
#
loop_
_entity.id
_entity.type
_entity.pdbx_description
1 polymer ?
#
loop_
_entity_poly.entity_id
_entity_poly.type
_entity_poly.pdbx_seq_one_letter_code
_entity_poly.pdbx_strand_id
1 'polypeptide(L)'
;LGLVPNGKITGQDVNAPTLTFNTIDRHIAKHVYTRVVSNKSPWLAGADLGGVYAQPVSHGEGRFYASVEVAKELFANGQVSTRYCDADGKISMDEAININGSVAAIEGITSKDGRVFGKMAHPERIGKSVAVNIAGNQDMKIFESGVKYFK
;
A
#
# COMPACT_ATOMS: atom_id res chain seq x y z
N LEU A 1 12.60 -6.17 9.90
CA LEU A 1 13.55 -7.08 9.22
C LEU A 1 14.29 -6.44 8.04
N GLY A 2 13.81 -5.31 7.49
CA GLY A 2 14.44 -4.63 6.34
C GLY A 2 14.10 -5.22 4.97
N LEU A 3 13.23 -6.22 4.89
CA LEU A 3 12.81 -6.79 3.60
C LEU A 3 12.15 -5.75 2.69
N VAL A 4 11.40 -4.83 3.28
CA VAL A 4 10.86 -3.66 2.58
C VAL A 4 11.42 -2.43 3.30
N PRO A 5 12.08 -1.52 2.63
CA PRO A 5 12.28 -1.38 1.17
C PRO A 5 13.53 -2.07 0.60
N ASN A 6 14.36 -2.73 1.40
CA ASN A 6 15.73 -3.13 1.00
C ASN A 6 15.80 -4.43 0.18
N GLY A 7 14.79 -5.30 0.24
CA GLY A 7 14.76 -6.59 -0.45
C GLY A 7 15.57 -7.70 0.22
N LYS A 8 16.19 -7.42 1.37
CA LYS A 8 16.99 -8.38 2.14
C LYS A 8 16.84 -8.09 3.63
N ILE A 9 17.13 -9.09 4.45
CA ILE A 9 17.16 -8.91 5.91
C ILE A 9 18.39 -8.06 6.24
N THR A 10 18.14 -6.86 6.76
CA THR A 10 19.15 -5.93 7.26
C THR A 10 18.82 -5.62 8.72
N GLY A 11 19.81 -5.20 9.50
CA GLY A 11 19.54 -4.63 10.81
C GLY A 11 18.61 -3.41 10.71
N GLN A 12 17.95 -3.07 11.80
CA GLN A 12 17.18 -1.82 11.87
C GLN A 12 18.14 -0.63 11.97
N ASP A 13 17.88 0.37 11.13
CA ASP A 13 18.52 1.68 11.18
C ASP A 13 17.54 2.67 11.81
N VAL A 14 18.01 3.61 12.60
CA VAL A 14 17.19 4.67 13.22
C VAL A 14 16.47 5.54 12.18
N ASN A 15 16.98 5.61 10.96
CA ASN A 15 16.37 6.32 9.83
C ASN A 15 15.52 5.42 8.92
N ALA A 16 15.42 4.13 9.23
CA ALA A 16 14.66 3.21 8.40
C ALA A 16 13.17 3.58 8.35
N PRO A 17 12.51 3.46 7.19
CA PRO A 17 11.07 3.58 7.12
C PRO A 17 10.41 2.56 8.07
N THR A 18 9.34 2.96 8.71
CA THR A 18 8.64 2.11 9.66
C THR A 18 7.13 2.26 9.58
N LEU A 19 6.44 1.33 10.23
CA LEU A 19 5.02 1.47 10.54
C LEU A 19 4.88 1.89 12.00
N THR A 20 3.97 2.80 12.27
CA THR A 20 3.71 3.33 13.60
C THR A 20 2.21 3.54 13.82
N PHE A 21 1.83 4.01 14.99
CA PHE A 21 0.44 4.26 15.34
C PHE A 21 -0.26 5.20 14.37
N ASN A 22 -1.53 4.87 14.07
CA ASN A 22 -2.40 5.78 13.33
C ASN A 22 -2.46 7.14 14.04
N THR A 23 -2.59 8.23 13.29
CA THR A 23 -2.67 9.58 13.85
C THR A 23 -3.82 9.81 14.83
N ILE A 24 -4.85 8.96 14.77
CA ILE A 24 -5.99 9.01 15.70
C ILE A 24 -5.78 8.18 16.99
N ASP A 25 -4.60 7.63 17.20
CA ASP A 25 -4.18 6.82 18.36
C ASP A 25 -5.09 5.62 18.68
N ARG A 26 -5.78 5.08 17.68
CA ARG A 26 -6.66 3.92 17.83
C ARG A 26 -6.74 3.08 16.57
N HIS A 27 -7.30 1.89 16.72
CA HIS A 27 -7.60 0.98 15.62
C HIS A 27 -8.61 1.59 14.64
N ILE A 28 -8.33 1.40 13.33
CA ILE A 28 -9.22 1.77 12.23
C ILE A 28 -9.63 0.50 11.51
N ALA A 29 -10.95 0.33 11.30
CA ALA A 29 -11.52 -0.73 10.46
C ALA A 29 -12.52 -0.09 9.50
N LYS A 30 -12.16 0.03 8.22
CA LYS A 30 -13.05 0.57 7.16
C LYS A 30 -12.55 0.19 5.76
N HIS A 31 -13.35 0.44 4.74
CA HIS A 31 -12.87 0.41 3.35
C HIS A 31 -12.24 1.75 2.98
N VAL A 32 -11.17 1.66 2.21
CA VAL A 32 -10.43 2.78 1.63
C VAL A 32 -10.27 2.57 0.14
N TYR A 33 -10.02 3.65 -0.60
CA TYR A 33 -9.58 3.54 -1.97
C TYR A 33 -8.06 3.70 -2.05
N THR A 34 -7.45 2.86 -2.87
CA THR A 34 -6.01 2.89 -3.13
C THR A 34 -5.77 2.94 -4.63
N ARG A 35 -4.82 3.78 -5.05
CA ARG A 35 -4.43 3.92 -6.45
C ARG A 35 -3.07 3.33 -6.69
N VAL A 36 -2.93 2.52 -7.74
CA VAL A 36 -1.63 2.00 -8.20
C VAL A 36 -0.86 3.14 -8.86
N VAL A 37 0.31 3.47 -8.30
CA VAL A 37 1.18 4.55 -8.79
C VAL A 37 2.50 4.03 -9.38
N SER A 38 2.80 2.74 -9.15
CA SER A 38 3.90 2.02 -9.78
C SER A 38 3.54 0.55 -9.90
N ASN A 39 3.80 -0.05 -11.04
CA ASN A 39 3.66 -1.49 -11.30
C ASN A 39 5.01 -2.20 -11.38
N LYS A 40 6.03 -1.65 -10.74
CA LYS A 40 7.37 -2.26 -10.65
C LYS A 40 7.33 -3.66 -10.05
N SER A 41 6.44 -3.87 -9.08
CA SER A 41 6.31 -5.17 -8.42
C SER A 41 5.59 -6.17 -9.32
N PRO A 42 6.13 -7.41 -9.48
CA PRO A 42 5.44 -8.48 -10.18
C PRO A 42 4.09 -8.85 -9.55
N TRP A 43 3.90 -8.58 -8.26
CA TRP A 43 2.62 -8.74 -7.57
C TRP A 43 1.51 -7.84 -8.14
N LEU A 44 1.87 -6.76 -8.84
CA LEU A 44 0.94 -5.81 -9.46
C LEU A 44 0.85 -5.95 -10.98
N ALA A 45 1.41 -7.02 -11.55
CA ALA A 45 1.40 -7.23 -13.00
C ALA A 45 -0.02 -7.35 -13.59
N GLY A 46 -1.00 -7.78 -12.80
CA GLY A 46 -2.41 -7.86 -13.19
C GLY A 46 -3.24 -6.63 -12.81
N ALA A 47 -2.64 -5.62 -12.20
CA ALA A 47 -3.30 -4.38 -11.82
C ALA A 47 -2.95 -3.26 -12.81
N ASP A 48 -3.94 -2.45 -13.17
CA ASP A 48 -3.73 -1.31 -14.06
C ASP A 48 -2.95 -0.20 -13.37
N LEU A 49 -1.94 0.35 -14.04
CA LEU A 49 -1.26 1.56 -13.58
C LEU A 49 -2.27 2.72 -13.57
N GLY A 50 -2.41 3.38 -12.43
CA GLY A 50 -3.46 4.37 -12.20
C GLY A 50 -4.80 3.78 -11.78
N GLY A 51 -4.96 2.45 -11.78
CA GLY A 51 -6.17 1.77 -11.33
C GLY A 51 -6.49 2.07 -9.86
N VAL A 52 -7.79 2.20 -9.57
CA VAL A 52 -8.32 2.49 -8.23
C VAL A 52 -9.05 1.27 -7.70
N TYR A 53 -8.71 0.89 -6.46
CA TYR A 53 -9.24 -0.31 -5.83
C TYR A 53 -9.80 0.01 -4.45
N ALA A 54 -11.02 -0.49 -4.19
CA ALA A 54 -11.67 -0.39 -2.87
C ALA A 54 -11.26 -1.59 -2.02
N GLN A 55 -10.56 -1.37 -0.92
CA GLN A 55 -10.04 -2.45 -0.08
C GLN A 55 -10.23 -2.16 1.41
N PRO A 56 -10.46 -3.19 2.24
CA PRO A 56 -10.59 -3.02 3.68
C PRO A 56 -9.22 -2.82 4.34
N VAL A 57 -9.20 -2.00 5.39
CA VAL A 57 -8.11 -1.88 6.35
C VAL A 57 -8.59 -2.25 7.74
N SER A 58 -7.69 -2.78 8.57
CA SER A 58 -7.99 -3.16 9.95
C SER A 58 -6.69 -3.19 10.76
N HIS A 59 -6.29 -2.05 11.32
CA HIS A 59 -5.03 -1.93 12.05
C HIS A 59 -4.99 -0.70 12.97
N GLY A 60 -4.17 -0.79 14.03
CA GLY A 60 -3.80 0.31 14.93
C GLY A 60 -2.50 1.00 14.53
N GLU A 61 -1.63 0.29 13.80
CA GLU A 61 -0.27 0.71 13.40
C GLU A 61 -0.13 0.68 11.88
N GLY A 62 -1.01 1.38 11.17
CA GLY A 62 -1.02 1.45 9.71
C GLY A 62 -0.36 2.69 9.13
N ARG A 63 0.23 3.54 9.96
CA ARG A 63 0.90 4.76 9.51
C ARG A 63 2.29 4.46 8.99
N PHE A 64 2.48 4.60 7.68
CA PHE A 64 3.82 4.59 7.10
C PHE A 64 4.54 5.89 7.41
N TYR A 65 5.70 5.78 8.06
CA TYR A 65 6.55 6.91 8.43
C TYR A 65 7.94 6.76 7.81
N ALA A 66 8.42 7.83 7.20
CA ALA A 66 9.77 7.95 6.65
C ALA A 66 10.17 9.43 6.62
N SER A 67 11.48 9.72 6.59
CA SER A 67 11.95 11.06 6.30
C SER A 67 11.56 11.51 4.89
N VAL A 68 11.58 12.81 4.65
CA VAL A 68 11.28 13.39 3.33
C VAL A 68 12.25 12.87 2.28
N GLU A 69 13.52 12.71 2.63
CA GLU A 69 14.57 12.22 1.75
C GLU A 69 14.33 10.76 1.35
N VAL A 70 14.04 9.92 2.34
CA VAL A 70 13.71 8.50 2.11
C VAL A 70 12.44 8.36 1.28
N ALA A 71 11.40 9.15 1.57
CA ALA A 71 10.18 9.12 0.77
C ALA A 71 10.45 9.51 -0.69
N LYS A 72 11.24 10.57 -0.94
CA LYS A 72 11.65 10.97 -2.30
C LYS A 72 12.42 9.87 -3.02
N GLU A 73 13.35 9.19 -2.32
CA GLU A 73 14.10 8.07 -2.90
C GLU A 73 13.16 6.92 -3.28
N LEU A 74 12.21 6.55 -2.43
CA LEU A 74 11.22 5.51 -2.73
C LEU A 74 10.39 5.84 -3.98
N PHE A 75 9.98 7.10 -4.14
CA PHE A 75 9.28 7.55 -5.35
C PHE A 75 10.17 7.48 -6.58
N ALA A 76 11.40 8.02 -6.50
CA ALA A 76 12.35 8.03 -7.63
C ALA A 76 12.70 6.61 -8.11
N ASN A 77 12.76 5.65 -7.18
CA ASN A 77 13.04 4.25 -7.46
C ASN A 77 11.80 3.47 -7.94
N GLY A 78 10.60 4.08 -7.98
CA GLY A 78 9.33 3.40 -8.27
C GLY A 78 8.92 2.38 -7.21
N GLN A 79 9.44 2.51 -5.99
CA GLN A 79 9.15 1.60 -4.88
C GLN A 79 7.83 1.92 -4.16
N VAL A 80 7.28 3.12 -4.32
CA VAL A 80 5.92 3.42 -3.88
C VAL A 80 4.96 2.81 -4.88
N SER A 81 4.26 1.77 -4.48
CA SER A 81 3.38 0.99 -5.37
C SER A 81 1.95 1.47 -5.34
N THR A 82 1.43 1.78 -4.15
CA THR A 82 0.04 2.23 -3.96
C THR A 82 -0.04 3.42 -3.01
N ARG A 83 -1.04 4.27 -3.24
CA ARG A 83 -1.31 5.45 -2.41
C ARG A 83 -2.80 5.54 -2.08
N TYR A 84 -3.13 6.09 -0.92
CA TYR A 84 -4.50 6.41 -0.56
C TYR A 84 -5.06 7.49 -1.49
N CYS A 85 -6.29 7.29 -1.94
CA CYS A 85 -7.00 8.22 -2.82
C CYS A 85 -8.50 8.24 -2.50
N ASP A 86 -9.23 9.18 -3.10
CA ASP A 86 -10.69 9.13 -3.13
C ASP A 86 -11.21 8.14 -4.20
N ALA A 87 -12.53 8.02 -4.33
CA ALA A 87 -13.16 7.12 -5.30
C ALA A 87 -12.84 7.46 -6.76
N ASP A 88 -12.51 8.72 -7.05
CA ASP A 88 -12.12 9.20 -8.37
C ASP A 88 -10.61 9.05 -8.64
N GLY A 89 -9.86 8.50 -7.67
CA GLY A 89 -8.43 8.25 -7.78
C GLY A 89 -7.56 9.47 -7.49
N LYS A 90 -8.11 10.56 -6.97
CA LYS A 90 -7.35 11.72 -6.54
C LYS A 90 -6.67 11.44 -5.21
N ILE A 91 -5.34 11.46 -5.23
CA ILE A 91 -4.53 11.26 -4.03
C ILE A 91 -4.66 12.48 -3.12
N SER A 92 -4.88 12.25 -1.84
CA SER A 92 -5.07 13.32 -0.87
C SER A 92 -4.39 13.01 0.46
N MET A 93 -3.98 14.07 1.16
CA MET A 93 -3.48 14.01 2.53
C MET A 93 -4.59 14.26 3.57
N ASP A 94 -5.83 14.49 3.10
CA ASP A 94 -7.00 14.63 3.98
C ASP A 94 -7.17 13.37 4.84
N GLU A 95 -7.44 13.56 6.13
CA GLU A 95 -7.60 12.46 7.09
C GLU A 95 -8.77 11.52 6.76
N ALA A 96 -9.77 11.98 6.04
CA ALA A 96 -10.85 11.12 5.56
C ALA A 96 -10.38 10.11 4.50
N ILE A 97 -9.28 10.41 3.79
CA ILE A 97 -8.69 9.63 2.70
C ILE A 97 -7.42 8.93 3.17
N ASN A 98 -6.43 9.67 3.64
CA ASN A 98 -5.19 9.16 4.22
C ASN A 98 -5.40 8.86 5.72
N ILE A 99 -6.21 7.87 5.98
CA ILE A 99 -6.79 7.58 7.31
C ILE A 99 -5.78 7.28 8.40
N ASN A 100 -4.58 6.88 8.05
CA ASN A 100 -3.52 6.54 8.99
C ASN A 100 -2.56 7.71 9.23
N GLY A 101 -2.61 8.76 8.40
CA GLY A 101 -1.63 9.84 8.40
C GLY A 101 -0.28 9.46 7.81
N SER A 102 -0.26 8.50 6.88
CA SER A 102 0.97 8.05 6.19
C SER A 102 1.62 9.18 5.40
N VAL A 103 2.95 9.26 5.42
CA VAL A 103 3.69 10.26 4.64
C VAL A 103 3.35 10.14 3.16
N ALA A 104 3.08 11.27 2.51
CA ALA A 104 2.70 11.36 1.09
C ALA A 104 1.54 10.42 0.70
N ALA A 105 0.64 10.08 1.64
CA ALA A 105 -0.44 9.12 1.45
C ALA A 105 0.03 7.72 0.96
N ILE A 106 1.27 7.33 1.27
CA ILE A 106 1.81 6.02 0.90
C ILE A 106 1.01 4.93 1.62
N GLU A 107 0.50 3.98 0.85
CA GLU A 107 -0.28 2.84 1.34
C GLU A 107 0.49 1.53 1.16
N GLY A 108 1.28 1.40 0.10
CA GLY A 108 2.09 0.23 -0.16
C GLY A 108 3.41 0.56 -0.82
N ILE A 109 4.44 -0.19 -0.44
CA ILE A 109 5.79 -0.07 -0.99
C ILE A 109 6.36 -1.43 -1.35
N THR A 110 7.37 -1.44 -2.23
CA THR A 110 8.05 -2.65 -2.65
C THR A 110 9.56 -2.58 -2.37
N SER A 111 10.22 -3.73 -2.38
CA SER A 111 11.68 -3.80 -2.41
C SER A 111 12.26 -3.21 -3.69
N LYS A 112 13.57 -2.94 -3.71
CA LYS A 112 14.26 -2.37 -4.88
C LYS A 112 14.08 -3.20 -6.15
N ASP A 113 14.02 -4.52 -6.02
CA ASP A 113 13.78 -5.47 -7.12
C ASP A 113 12.29 -5.76 -7.39
N GLY A 114 11.39 -5.20 -6.60
CA GLY A 114 9.94 -5.39 -6.72
C GLY A 114 9.39 -6.69 -6.14
N ARG A 115 10.22 -7.63 -5.73
CA ARG A 115 9.79 -8.99 -5.36
C ARG A 115 9.13 -9.10 -4.00
N VAL A 116 9.46 -8.20 -3.08
CA VAL A 116 8.80 -8.10 -1.78
C VAL A 116 7.87 -6.90 -1.82
N PHE A 117 6.60 -7.13 -1.51
CA PHE A 117 5.57 -6.10 -1.52
C PHE A 117 4.85 -6.05 -0.18
N GLY A 118 4.78 -4.89 0.42
CA GLY A 118 4.05 -4.61 1.64
C GLY A 118 3.00 -3.54 1.42
N LYS A 119 1.79 -3.74 1.94
CA LYS A 119 0.70 -2.77 1.87
C LYS A 119 -0.20 -2.84 3.10
N MET A 120 -0.97 -1.79 3.35
CA MET A 120 -1.83 -1.69 4.52
C MET A 120 -3.22 -2.28 4.32
N ALA A 121 -3.84 -2.06 3.17
CA ALA A 121 -5.13 -2.62 2.87
C ALA A 121 -5.01 -4.12 2.52
N HIS A 122 -6.07 -4.86 2.80
CA HIS A 122 -6.14 -6.31 2.72
C HIS A 122 -6.78 -6.78 1.40
N PRO A 123 -6.01 -7.04 0.33
CA PRO A 123 -6.52 -7.51 -0.95
C PRO A 123 -7.06 -8.95 -0.89
N GLU A 124 -6.72 -9.71 0.16
CA GLU A 124 -7.22 -11.07 0.37
C GLU A 124 -8.66 -11.10 0.89
N ARG A 125 -9.18 -9.98 1.39
CA ARG A 125 -10.54 -9.90 1.96
C ARG A 125 -11.57 -9.56 0.90
N ILE A 126 -11.60 -10.33 -0.16
CA ILE A 126 -12.56 -10.22 -1.27
C ILE A 126 -13.31 -11.54 -1.49
N GLY A 127 -14.49 -11.48 -2.11
CA GLY A 127 -15.25 -12.66 -2.44
C GLY A 127 -16.66 -12.33 -2.96
N LYS A 128 -17.35 -13.31 -3.52
CA LYS A 128 -18.65 -13.13 -4.18
C LYS A 128 -19.70 -12.43 -3.30
N SER A 129 -19.62 -12.61 -1.97
CA SER A 129 -20.59 -12.04 -1.03
C SER A 129 -19.92 -11.14 0.02
N VAL A 130 -18.68 -10.70 -0.24
CA VAL A 130 -17.93 -9.83 0.65
C VAL A 130 -18.02 -8.40 0.13
N ALA A 131 -18.37 -7.44 1.01
CA ALA A 131 -18.41 -6.00 0.73
C ALA A 131 -19.20 -5.63 -0.55
N VAL A 132 -20.31 -6.32 -0.81
CA VAL A 132 -21.15 -6.11 -2.01
C VAL A 132 -21.76 -4.71 -2.12
N ASN A 133 -21.83 -3.99 -1.00
CA ASN A 133 -22.31 -2.62 -0.90
C ASN A 133 -21.21 -1.55 -1.04
N ILE A 134 -19.96 -1.99 -1.24
CA ILE A 134 -18.82 -1.07 -1.44
C ILE A 134 -18.59 -0.90 -2.94
N ALA A 135 -18.70 0.33 -3.41
CA ALA A 135 -18.47 0.65 -4.81
C ALA A 135 -16.99 0.52 -5.20
N GLY A 136 -16.73 0.21 -6.47
CA GLY A 136 -15.41 0.14 -7.06
C GLY A 136 -14.86 -1.29 -7.22
N ASN A 137 -13.74 -1.40 -7.91
CA ASN A 137 -13.04 -2.67 -8.08
C ASN A 137 -12.32 -3.06 -6.78
N GLN A 138 -12.50 -4.28 -6.32
CA GLN A 138 -11.88 -4.79 -5.10
C GLN A 138 -10.72 -5.75 -5.38
N ASP A 139 -10.60 -6.26 -6.60
CA ASP A 139 -9.63 -7.29 -6.96
C ASP A 139 -8.43 -6.72 -7.73
N MET A 140 -7.32 -6.56 -7.05
CA MET A 140 -6.03 -6.12 -7.62
C MET A 140 -5.27 -7.24 -8.34
N LYS A 141 -5.76 -8.47 -8.38
CA LYS A 141 -5.07 -9.65 -8.97
C LYS A 141 -3.68 -9.94 -8.37
N ILE A 142 -3.42 -9.52 -7.14
CA ILE A 142 -2.09 -9.63 -6.51
C ILE A 142 -1.63 -11.09 -6.45
N PHE A 143 -2.45 -11.98 -5.93
CA PHE A 143 -2.08 -13.39 -5.75
C PHE A 143 -1.95 -14.11 -7.08
N GLU A 144 -2.85 -13.85 -8.04
CA GLU A 144 -2.76 -14.39 -9.39
C GLU A 144 -1.47 -13.94 -10.09
N SER A 145 -1.12 -12.66 -9.95
CA SER A 145 0.12 -12.09 -10.52
C SER A 145 1.36 -12.73 -9.90
N GLY A 146 1.39 -12.89 -8.58
CA GLY A 146 2.49 -13.56 -7.89
C GLY A 146 2.66 -15.01 -8.35
N VAL A 147 1.57 -15.79 -8.40
CA VAL A 147 1.61 -17.18 -8.87
C VAL A 147 2.13 -17.25 -10.30
N LYS A 148 1.70 -16.37 -11.19
CA LYS A 148 2.19 -16.34 -12.58
C LYS A 148 3.68 -16.01 -12.70
N TYR A 149 4.17 -15.14 -11.82
CA TYR A 149 5.56 -14.69 -11.86
C TYR A 149 6.55 -15.72 -11.30
N PHE A 150 6.18 -16.42 -10.21
CA PHE A 150 7.07 -17.35 -9.50
C PHE A 150 6.93 -18.80 -9.97
N LYS A 151 6.09 -19.09 -10.95
CA LYS A 151 6.04 -20.37 -11.66
C LYS A 151 7.11 -20.41 -12.74
#